data_e4340b468c0b4172737c6e309a6c8887
#
_entry.id   e4340b468c0b4172737c6e309a6c8887
#
_cell.length_a   1.000
_cell.length_b   1.000
_cell.length_c   1.000
_cell.angle_alpha   90.00
_cell.angle_beta   90.00
_cell.angle_gamma   90.00
#
_symmetry.space_group_name_H-M   'P 1'
#
loop_
_entity.id
_entity.type
_entity.pdbx_description
1 polymer ?
#
loop_
_entity_poly.entity_id
_entity_poly.type
_entity_poly.pdbx_seq_one_letter_code
_entity_poly.pdbx_strand_id
1 'polypeptide(L)'
;MRALSIANIEDKRYEYIPFEGEFAEAFGNRERGGIWIVYGKSGMGKTRFTLDLAKEFDRMGYSVLFATLEMGICSDFHGELSSAGIRSKVNSIKFVEELTLEDLERTLSKQRSPDVVFIDSIQYFTDQFEAKAEEIIRLRKKYRSKIFVFTSHVEGKEVEGKAAYLVKRDSFVRIHVEGFRAIYKGRSRGGRKGYYTVWEKGASEYWIENENQ
;
A
#
# COMPACT_ATOMS: atom_id res chain seq x y z
N MET A 1 -21.62 20.90 12.07
CA MET A 1 -20.50 20.10 12.65
C MET A 1 -21.07 19.26 13.78
N ARG A 2 -20.84 17.93 13.80
CA ARG A 2 -21.27 17.05 14.90
C ARG A 2 -20.06 16.77 15.81
N ALA A 3 -20.07 17.30 17.01
CA ALA A 3 -19.12 16.94 18.05
C ALA A 3 -19.51 15.58 18.65
N LEU A 4 -18.50 14.77 19.02
CA LEU A 4 -18.67 13.50 19.70
C LEU A 4 -18.24 13.65 21.16
N SER A 5 -19.00 13.07 22.09
CA SER A 5 -18.57 12.91 23.48
C SER A 5 -17.50 11.81 23.62
N ILE A 6 -16.84 11.76 24.77
CA ILE A 6 -15.89 10.67 25.11
C ILE A 6 -16.62 9.34 25.02
N ALA A 7 -17.81 9.21 25.61
CA ALA A 7 -18.61 7.98 25.55
C ALA A 7 -18.90 7.54 24.11
N ASN A 8 -19.24 8.47 23.19
CA ASN A 8 -19.45 8.14 21.79
C ASN A 8 -18.16 7.62 21.09
N ILE A 9 -16.99 7.99 21.59
CA ILE A 9 -15.71 7.54 21.06
C ILE A 9 -15.37 6.15 21.64
N GLU A 10 -15.63 5.92 22.92
CA GLU A 10 -15.40 4.64 23.62
C GLU A 10 -16.31 3.53 23.07
N ASP A 11 -17.58 3.86 22.78
CA ASP A 11 -18.55 2.93 22.17
C ASP A 11 -18.26 2.59 20.71
N LYS A 12 -17.32 3.28 20.07
CA LYS A 12 -17.02 3.08 18.66
C LYS A 12 -16.28 1.76 18.44
N ARG A 13 -16.88 0.87 17.67
CA ARG A 13 -16.23 -0.37 17.24
C ARG A 13 -15.32 -0.10 16.06
N TYR A 14 -14.11 -0.66 16.12
CA TYR A 14 -13.10 -0.60 15.06
C TYR A 14 -12.91 -1.98 14.47
N GLU A 15 -12.84 -2.06 13.13
CA GLU A 15 -12.45 -3.27 12.44
C GLU A 15 -10.94 -3.27 12.24
N TYR A 16 -10.30 -4.38 12.56
CA TYR A 16 -8.86 -4.55 12.39
C TYR A 16 -8.57 -5.56 11.28
N ILE A 17 -7.47 -5.33 10.57
CA ILE A 17 -6.97 -6.26 9.56
C ILE A 17 -6.35 -7.44 10.30
N PRO A 18 -6.80 -8.68 10.04
CA PRO A 18 -6.36 -9.86 10.78
C PRO A 18 -5.02 -10.40 10.25
N PHE A 19 -3.98 -9.57 10.25
CA PHE A 19 -2.65 -10.01 9.86
C PHE A 19 -2.14 -11.12 10.78
N GLU A 20 -1.45 -12.09 10.17
CA GLU A 20 -0.80 -13.21 10.84
C GLU A 20 0.69 -13.28 10.44
N GLY A 21 1.47 -14.10 11.16
CA GLY A 21 2.87 -14.36 10.84
C GLY A 21 3.71 -13.10 10.68
N GLU A 22 4.52 -13.05 9.64
CA GLU A 22 5.46 -11.94 9.37
C GLU A 22 4.79 -10.59 9.18
N PHE A 23 3.60 -10.54 8.59
CA PHE A 23 2.85 -9.29 8.43
C PHE A 23 2.36 -8.75 9.78
N ALA A 24 1.92 -9.61 10.70
CA ALA A 24 1.57 -9.20 12.06
C ALA A 24 2.78 -8.73 12.84
N GLU A 25 3.93 -9.40 12.70
CA GLU A 25 5.18 -9.00 13.33
C GLU A 25 5.74 -7.68 12.79
N ALA A 26 5.52 -7.40 11.50
CA ALA A 26 5.95 -6.15 10.87
C ALA A 26 5.02 -4.98 11.21
N PHE A 27 3.71 -5.16 11.05
CA PHE A 27 2.76 -4.05 11.05
C PHE A 27 1.87 -4.01 12.30
N GLY A 28 1.72 -5.12 13.03
CA GLY A 28 0.81 -5.22 14.17
C GLY A 28 -0.66 -5.04 13.76
N ASN A 29 -1.51 -4.75 14.74
CA ASN A 29 -2.93 -4.51 14.50
C ASN A 29 -3.15 -3.19 13.77
N ARG A 30 -3.70 -3.26 12.56
CA ARG A 30 -4.05 -2.07 11.75
C ARG A 30 -5.56 -1.96 11.61
N GLU A 31 -6.10 -0.78 11.90
CA GLU A 31 -7.50 -0.48 11.60
C GLU A 31 -7.72 -0.60 10.09
N ARG A 32 -8.84 -1.21 9.71
CA ARG A 32 -9.27 -1.34 8.32
C ARG A 32 -9.60 0.03 7.74
N GLY A 33 -9.05 0.32 6.57
CA GLY A 33 -9.33 1.54 5.80
C GLY A 33 -8.18 2.54 5.79
N GLY A 34 -8.41 3.63 5.08
CA GLY A 34 -7.48 4.75 4.97
C GLY A 34 -6.42 4.60 3.89
N ILE A 35 -5.46 5.51 3.92
CA ILE A 35 -4.34 5.53 2.97
C ILE A 35 -3.11 4.90 3.62
N TRP A 36 -2.46 4.03 2.86
CA TRP A 36 -1.14 3.48 3.11
C TRP A 36 -0.19 4.01 2.04
N ILE A 37 1.03 4.35 2.40
CA ILE A 37 2.06 4.74 1.45
C ILE A 37 3.31 3.90 1.64
N VAL A 38 3.76 3.30 0.53
CA VAL A 38 4.97 2.49 0.42
C VAL A 38 5.98 3.30 -0.40
N TYR A 39 7.10 3.70 0.17
CA TYR A 39 8.03 4.58 -0.49
C TYR A 39 9.49 4.11 -0.29
N GLY A 40 10.35 4.47 -1.21
CA GLY A 40 11.77 4.11 -1.20
C GLY A 40 12.41 4.28 -2.58
N LYS A 41 13.72 4.13 -2.64
CA LYS A 41 14.48 4.21 -3.89
C LYS A 41 14.05 3.13 -4.88
N SER A 42 14.29 3.37 -6.18
CA SER A 42 14.10 2.35 -7.21
C SER A 42 14.97 1.13 -6.93
N GLY A 43 14.52 -0.07 -7.30
CA GLY A 43 15.25 -1.32 -7.12
C GLY A 43 15.27 -1.88 -5.69
N MET A 44 14.66 -1.22 -4.70
CA MET A 44 14.67 -1.67 -3.29
C MET A 44 13.55 -2.66 -2.95
N GLY A 45 12.72 -3.06 -3.93
CA GLY A 45 11.68 -4.09 -3.74
C GLY A 45 10.29 -3.57 -3.43
N LYS A 46 9.95 -2.30 -3.74
CA LYS A 46 8.61 -1.72 -3.51
C LYS A 46 7.50 -2.53 -4.20
N THR A 47 7.62 -2.74 -5.51
CA THR A 47 6.62 -3.47 -6.31
C THR A 47 6.46 -4.90 -5.79
N ARG A 48 7.56 -5.59 -5.52
CA ARG A 48 7.53 -6.92 -4.93
C ARG A 48 6.81 -6.94 -3.58
N PHE A 49 7.14 -6.02 -2.68
CA PHE A 49 6.46 -5.91 -1.40
C PHE A 49 4.96 -5.66 -1.54
N THR A 50 4.55 -4.76 -2.46
CA THR A 50 3.12 -4.48 -2.67
C THR A 50 2.37 -5.66 -3.28
N LEU A 51 3.02 -6.48 -4.10
CA LEU A 51 2.46 -7.73 -4.60
C LEU A 51 2.32 -8.78 -3.48
N ASP A 52 3.32 -8.92 -2.59
CA ASP A 52 3.22 -9.80 -1.43
C ASP A 52 2.09 -9.35 -0.48
N LEU A 53 1.96 -8.04 -0.25
CA LEU A 53 0.87 -7.46 0.56
C LEU A 53 -0.50 -7.64 -0.11
N ALA A 54 -0.60 -7.49 -1.43
CA ALA A 54 -1.83 -7.72 -2.19
C ALA A 54 -2.27 -9.19 -2.10
N LYS A 55 -1.32 -10.12 -2.22
CA LYS A 55 -1.56 -11.56 -2.02
C LYS A 55 -2.03 -11.87 -0.60
N GLU A 56 -1.48 -11.22 0.40
CA GLU A 56 -1.90 -11.41 1.79
C GLU A 56 -3.33 -10.89 2.02
N PHE A 57 -3.71 -9.74 1.47
CA PHE A 57 -5.09 -9.26 1.52
C PHE A 57 -6.05 -10.24 0.81
N ASP A 58 -5.68 -10.74 -0.38
CA ASP A 58 -6.47 -11.74 -1.11
C ASP A 58 -6.64 -13.04 -0.30
N ARG A 59 -5.56 -13.52 0.37
CA ARG A 59 -5.59 -14.67 1.26
C ARG A 59 -6.59 -14.49 2.42
N MET A 60 -6.70 -13.28 2.95
CA MET A 60 -7.65 -12.91 4.01
C MET A 60 -9.08 -12.70 3.48
N GLY A 61 -9.33 -12.89 2.18
CA GLY A 61 -10.65 -12.77 1.57
C GLY A 61 -11.05 -11.35 1.18
N TYR A 62 -10.12 -10.37 1.19
CA TYR A 62 -10.38 -9.04 0.66
C TYR A 62 -10.36 -9.06 -0.87
N SER A 63 -11.29 -8.34 -1.48
CA SER A 63 -11.24 -8.11 -2.92
C SER A 63 -10.20 -7.05 -3.27
N VAL A 64 -9.24 -7.40 -4.14
CA VAL A 64 -8.08 -6.57 -4.45
C VAL A 64 -8.11 -6.10 -5.90
N LEU A 65 -7.90 -4.79 -6.10
CA LEU A 65 -7.59 -4.18 -7.39
C LEU A 65 -6.15 -3.65 -7.34
N PHE A 66 -5.32 -4.01 -8.30
CA PHE A 66 -3.94 -3.55 -8.42
C PHE A 66 -3.75 -2.79 -9.74
N ALA A 67 -3.49 -1.50 -9.66
CA ALA A 67 -3.16 -0.65 -10.80
C ALA A 67 -1.63 -0.56 -10.93
N THR A 68 -1.08 -1.20 -11.97
CA THR A 68 0.34 -1.17 -12.32
C THR A 68 0.58 -0.10 -13.39
N LEU A 69 0.49 1.17 -12.97
CA LEU A 69 0.53 2.31 -13.87
C LEU A 69 1.93 2.60 -14.41
N GLU A 70 2.96 2.30 -13.61
CA GLU A 70 4.36 2.57 -13.94
C GLU A 70 4.93 1.49 -14.87
N MET A 71 4.74 0.23 -14.54
CA MET A 71 5.31 -0.88 -15.31
C MET A 71 4.40 -1.35 -16.43
N GLY A 72 3.08 -1.24 -16.26
CA GLY A 72 2.09 -1.83 -17.16
C GLY A 72 2.05 -3.35 -17.07
N ILE A 73 1.23 -3.97 -17.92
CA ILE A 73 1.10 -5.45 -18.01
C ILE A 73 2.06 -5.94 -19.10
N CYS A 74 3.30 -6.19 -18.72
CA CYS A 74 4.39 -6.62 -19.59
C CYS A 74 5.06 -7.92 -19.09
N SER A 75 6.09 -8.40 -19.81
CA SER A 75 6.84 -9.61 -19.44
C SER A 75 7.49 -9.52 -18.06
N ASP A 76 8.03 -8.35 -17.73
CA ASP A 76 8.70 -8.13 -16.45
C ASP A 76 7.69 -8.14 -15.30
N PHE A 77 6.52 -7.52 -15.49
CA PHE A 77 5.43 -7.60 -14.50
C PHE A 77 4.94 -9.05 -14.32
N HIS A 78 4.85 -9.83 -15.40
CA HIS A 78 4.55 -11.26 -15.30
C HIS A 78 5.62 -12.03 -14.51
N GLY A 79 6.90 -11.65 -14.67
CA GLY A 79 8.02 -12.15 -13.86
C GLY A 79 7.83 -11.84 -12.37
N GLU A 80 7.47 -10.61 -12.03
CA GLU A 80 7.18 -10.18 -10.66
C GLU A 80 6.01 -10.94 -10.03
N LEU A 81 4.90 -11.13 -10.77
CA LEU A 81 3.76 -11.96 -10.30
C LEU A 81 4.22 -13.39 -10.01
N SER A 82 5.02 -13.95 -10.91
CA SER A 82 5.55 -15.31 -10.77
C SER A 82 6.45 -15.44 -9.54
N SER A 83 7.33 -14.47 -9.32
CA SER A 83 8.22 -14.40 -8.16
C SER A 83 7.46 -14.22 -6.85
N ALA A 84 6.38 -13.41 -6.84
CA ALA A 84 5.50 -13.24 -5.69
C ALA A 84 4.61 -14.48 -5.41
N GLY A 85 4.63 -15.47 -6.31
CA GLY A 85 3.80 -16.67 -6.20
C GLY A 85 2.31 -16.39 -6.41
N ILE A 86 1.97 -15.32 -7.13
CA ILE A 86 0.60 -15.01 -7.51
C ILE A 86 0.20 -15.88 -8.70
N ARG A 87 -0.85 -16.66 -8.55
CA ARG A 87 -1.31 -17.66 -9.52
C ARG A 87 -2.82 -17.60 -9.70
N SER A 88 -3.31 -17.68 -10.93
CA SER A 88 -4.73 -17.63 -11.28
C SER A 88 -5.60 -18.70 -10.62
N LYS A 89 -5.00 -19.84 -10.26
CA LYS A 89 -5.72 -20.95 -9.58
C LYS A 89 -5.92 -20.71 -8.08
N VAL A 90 -5.21 -19.74 -7.50
CA VAL A 90 -5.18 -19.49 -6.05
C VAL A 90 -5.66 -18.08 -5.72
N ASN A 91 -5.31 -17.11 -6.57
CA ASN A 91 -5.54 -15.69 -6.29
C ASN A 91 -6.61 -15.09 -7.20
N SER A 92 -7.39 -14.17 -6.64
CA SER A 92 -8.51 -13.48 -7.33
C SER A 92 -8.21 -11.98 -7.57
N ILE A 93 -6.96 -11.54 -7.41
CA ILE A 93 -6.50 -10.16 -7.60
C ILE A 93 -6.77 -9.73 -9.05
N LYS A 94 -7.35 -8.54 -9.21
CA LYS A 94 -7.57 -7.92 -10.52
C LYS A 94 -6.51 -6.88 -10.79
N PHE A 95 -5.96 -6.87 -12.02
CA PHE A 95 -4.93 -5.95 -12.45
C PHE A 95 -5.45 -5.03 -13.54
N VAL A 96 -5.01 -3.75 -13.53
CA VAL A 96 -5.25 -2.75 -14.58
C VAL A 96 -3.95 -1.98 -14.82
N GLU A 97 -3.74 -1.53 -16.05
CA GLU A 97 -2.57 -0.71 -16.43
C GLU A 97 -2.92 0.75 -16.68
N GLU A 98 -4.20 1.07 -16.71
CA GLU A 98 -4.72 2.44 -16.77
C GLU A 98 -5.79 2.62 -15.70
N LEU A 99 -5.77 3.76 -15.03
CA LEU A 99 -6.75 4.08 -14.01
C LEU A 99 -6.84 5.61 -13.83
N THR A 100 -7.97 6.18 -14.21
CA THR A 100 -8.28 7.56 -13.84
C THR A 100 -8.95 7.64 -12.47
N LEU A 101 -8.99 8.82 -11.87
CA LEU A 101 -9.72 9.01 -10.61
C LEU A 101 -11.22 8.76 -10.79
N GLU A 102 -11.79 9.11 -11.94
CA GLU A 102 -13.18 8.87 -12.29
C GLU A 102 -13.47 7.36 -12.40
N ASP A 103 -12.60 6.59 -13.06
CA ASP A 103 -12.71 5.14 -13.15
C ASP A 103 -12.63 4.47 -11.78
N LEU A 104 -11.74 4.96 -10.93
CA LEU A 104 -11.62 4.48 -9.57
C LEU A 104 -12.91 4.77 -8.78
N GLU A 105 -13.43 5.99 -8.84
CA GLU A 105 -14.65 6.36 -8.14
C GLU A 105 -15.86 5.57 -8.65
N ARG A 106 -15.99 5.41 -9.96
CA ARG A 106 -17.01 4.56 -10.59
C ARG A 106 -16.91 3.11 -10.14
N THR A 107 -15.68 2.58 -10.01
CA THR A 107 -15.45 1.22 -9.56
C THR A 107 -15.80 1.05 -8.08
N LEU A 108 -15.44 2.01 -7.24
CA LEU A 108 -15.75 2.00 -5.81
C LEU A 108 -17.23 2.18 -5.50
N SER A 109 -18.01 2.78 -6.41
CA SER A 109 -19.47 2.97 -6.23
C SER A 109 -20.28 1.69 -6.51
N LYS A 110 -19.68 0.66 -7.10
CA LYS A 110 -20.37 -0.61 -7.39
C LYS A 110 -20.58 -1.42 -6.12
N GLN A 111 -21.64 -2.25 -6.10
CA GLN A 111 -21.96 -3.11 -4.96
C GLN A 111 -20.83 -4.09 -4.60
N ARG A 112 -20.13 -4.63 -5.60
CA ARG A 112 -18.96 -5.52 -5.42
C ARG A 112 -17.67 -4.78 -5.74
N SER A 113 -17.46 -3.65 -5.07
CA SER A 113 -16.26 -2.84 -5.22
C SER A 113 -15.06 -3.45 -4.49
N PRO A 114 -13.82 -3.22 -4.94
CA PRO A 114 -12.63 -3.71 -4.25
C PRO A 114 -12.56 -3.16 -2.82
N ASP A 115 -12.06 -3.98 -1.89
CA ASP A 115 -11.79 -3.61 -0.51
C ASP A 115 -10.44 -2.90 -0.39
N VAL A 116 -9.49 -3.34 -1.21
CA VAL A 116 -8.12 -2.80 -1.25
C VAL A 116 -7.78 -2.42 -2.68
N VAL A 117 -7.27 -1.20 -2.85
CA VAL A 117 -6.79 -0.68 -4.13
C VAL A 117 -5.32 -0.33 -4.00
N PHE A 118 -4.48 -0.99 -4.80
CA PHE A 118 -3.08 -0.66 -4.98
C PHE A 118 -2.90 0.24 -6.20
N ILE A 119 -2.05 1.25 -6.08
CA ILE A 119 -1.71 2.20 -7.16
C ILE A 119 -0.18 2.33 -7.21
N ASP A 120 0.43 1.74 -8.19
CA ASP A 120 1.88 1.71 -8.42
C ASP A 120 2.20 2.46 -9.74
N SER A 121 2.66 3.73 -9.69
CA SER A 121 2.94 4.58 -8.55
C SER A 121 2.03 5.82 -8.48
N ILE A 122 2.12 6.57 -7.36
CA ILE A 122 1.38 7.82 -7.20
C ILE A 122 1.84 8.87 -8.22
N GLN A 123 3.12 8.89 -8.61
CA GLN A 123 3.63 9.80 -9.62
C GLN A 123 2.91 9.61 -10.94
N TYR A 124 2.79 8.37 -11.42
CA TYR A 124 2.05 8.07 -12.65
C TYR A 124 0.57 8.42 -12.52
N PHE A 125 -0.04 8.15 -11.36
CA PHE A 125 -1.45 8.46 -11.12
C PHE A 125 -1.74 9.96 -11.14
N THR A 126 -0.81 10.80 -10.68
CA THR A 126 -0.98 12.26 -10.67
C THR A 126 -0.52 12.93 -11.96
N ASP A 127 0.56 12.46 -12.56
CA ASP A 127 1.20 13.14 -13.67
C ASP A 127 0.64 12.69 -15.03
N GLN A 128 0.31 11.41 -15.17
CA GLN A 128 -0.21 10.84 -16.41
C GLN A 128 -1.75 10.75 -16.41
N PHE A 129 -2.36 10.48 -15.26
CA PHE A 129 -3.81 10.35 -15.12
C PHE A 129 -4.45 11.53 -14.39
N GLU A 130 -3.72 12.63 -14.19
CA GLU A 130 -4.16 13.93 -13.68
C GLU A 130 -4.89 13.89 -12.31
N ALA A 131 -4.68 12.85 -11.51
CA ALA A 131 -5.31 12.72 -10.20
C ALA A 131 -4.72 13.73 -9.20
N LYS A 132 -5.56 14.58 -8.62
CA LYS A 132 -5.11 15.57 -7.62
C LYS A 132 -5.09 14.98 -6.21
N ALA A 133 -4.07 15.32 -5.44
CA ALA A 133 -3.91 14.83 -4.07
C ALA A 133 -5.13 15.13 -3.18
N GLU A 134 -5.74 16.30 -3.33
CA GLU A 134 -6.93 16.71 -2.57
C GLU A 134 -8.14 15.83 -2.91
N GLU A 135 -8.27 15.38 -4.15
CA GLU A 135 -9.34 14.50 -4.60
C GLU A 135 -9.11 13.08 -4.10
N ILE A 136 -7.87 12.59 -4.10
CA ILE A 136 -7.49 11.30 -3.49
C ILE A 136 -7.87 11.30 -1.99
N ILE A 137 -7.53 12.36 -1.28
CA ILE A 137 -7.86 12.50 0.15
C ILE A 137 -9.38 12.59 0.36
N ARG A 138 -10.11 13.24 -0.55
CA ARG A 138 -11.57 13.30 -0.51
C ARG A 138 -12.19 11.92 -0.77
N LEU A 139 -11.66 11.19 -1.74
CA LEU A 139 -12.09 9.81 -2.05
C LEU A 139 -11.95 8.89 -0.84
N ARG A 140 -10.79 8.92 -0.16
CA ARG A 140 -10.57 8.17 1.09
C ARG A 140 -11.60 8.52 2.17
N LYS A 141 -11.96 9.81 2.32
CA LYS A 141 -12.97 10.24 3.30
C LYS A 141 -14.37 9.75 2.94
N LYS A 142 -14.68 9.61 1.64
CA LYS A 142 -15.96 9.08 1.15
C LYS A 142 -16.03 7.56 1.36
N TYR A 143 -14.95 6.82 1.08
CA TYR A 143 -14.87 5.35 1.17
C TYR A 143 -14.02 4.91 2.36
N ARG A 144 -14.46 5.21 3.58
CA ARG A 144 -13.67 5.06 4.83
C ARG A 144 -13.23 3.63 5.15
N SER A 145 -14.02 2.63 4.75
CA SER A 145 -13.70 1.19 4.97
C SER A 145 -12.77 0.62 3.92
N LYS A 146 -12.47 1.37 2.84
CA LYS A 146 -11.56 0.91 1.79
C LYS A 146 -10.12 1.28 2.13
N ILE A 147 -9.19 0.44 1.72
CA ILE A 147 -7.75 0.63 1.89
C ILE A 147 -7.17 1.07 0.55
N PHE A 148 -6.43 2.17 0.55
CA PHE A 148 -5.73 2.68 -0.63
C PHE A 148 -4.23 2.59 -0.37
N VAL A 149 -3.52 1.76 -1.12
CA VAL A 149 -2.07 1.56 -1.00
C VAL A 149 -1.39 2.21 -2.20
N PHE A 150 -0.62 3.26 -1.96
CA PHE A 150 0.16 3.93 -2.99
C PHE A 150 1.63 3.57 -2.85
N THR A 151 2.30 3.30 -3.96
CA THR A 151 3.76 3.34 -4.00
C THR A 151 4.23 4.75 -4.36
N SER A 152 5.43 5.10 -3.96
CA SER A 152 6.07 6.38 -4.29
C SER A 152 7.57 6.23 -4.41
N HIS A 153 8.14 6.94 -5.37
CA HIS A 153 9.58 7.22 -5.42
C HIS A 153 9.98 8.18 -4.30
N VAL A 154 11.27 8.31 -4.09
CA VAL A 154 11.85 9.26 -3.13
C VAL A 154 12.89 10.13 -3.83
N GLU A 155 12.89 11.39 -3.44
CA GLU A 155 13.94 12.35 -3.72
C GLU A 155 14.63 12.70 -2.40
N GLY A 156 15.91 12.34 -2.28
CA GLY A 156 16.61 12.44 -1.00
C GLY A 156 15.98 11.55 0.09
N LYS A 157 15.48 12.18 1.16
CA LYS A 157 14.84 11.47 2.31
C LYS A 157 13.30 11.51 2.28
N GLU A 158 12.71 12.22 1.32
CA GLU A 158 11.26 12.42 1.24
C GLU A 158 10.68 11.76 -0.01
N VAL A 159 9.36 11.59 -0.02
CA VAL A 159 8.62 11.13 -1.21
C VAL A 159 8.72 12.20 -2.30
N GLU A 160 8.85 11.75 -3.54
CA GLU A 160 8.98 12.62 -4.70
C GLU A 160 7.64 13.26 -5.07
N GLY A 161 7.67 14.59 -5.20
CA GLY A 161 6.55 15.38 -5.67
C GLY A 161 5.56 15.81 -4.58
N LYS A 162 4.90 16.95 -4.83
CA LYS A 162 3.95 17.58 -3.90
C LYS A 162 2.74 16.69 -3.59
N ALA A 163 2.23 15.99 -4.59
CA ALA A 163 1.06 15.12 -4.43
C ALA A 163 1.38 13.95 -3.49
N ALA A 164 2.50 13.25 -3.71
CA ALA A 164 2.95 12.16 -2.84
C ALA A 164 3.18 12.64 -1.40
N TYR A 165 3.74 13.85 -1.21
CA TYR A 165 3.93 14.43 0.11
C TYR A 165 2.60 14.68 0.85
N LEU A 166 1.59 15.22 0.16
CA LEU A 166 0.26 15.44 0.74
C LEU A 166 -0.43 14.13 1.11
N VAL A 167 -0.36 13.12 0.24
CA VAL A 167 -0.90 11.78 0.48
C VAL A 167 -0.16 11.11 1.65
N LYS A 168 1.18 11.21 1.72
CA LYS A 168 1.96 10.72 2.86
C LYS A 168 1.55 11.37 4.19
N ARG A 169 1.25 12.67 4.18
CA ARG A 169 0.76 13.36 5.39
C ARG A 169 -0.59 12.86 5.87
N ASP A 170 -1.50 12.52 4.95
CA ASP A 170 -2.84 11.97 5.28
C ASP A 170 -2.80 10.46 5.59
N SER A 171 -1.72 9.76 5.22
CA SER A 171 -1.63 8.31 5.39
C SER A 171 -1.62 7.87 6.85
N PHE A 172 -2.30 6.77 7.14
CA PHE A 172 -2.32 6.11 8.45
C PHE A 172 -1.12 5.17 8.61
N VAL A 173 -0.77 4.48 7.53
CA VAL A 173 0.35 3.55 7.48
C VAL A 173 1.39 4.07 6.50
N ARG A 174 2.63 4.14 6.96
CA ARG A 174 3.79 4.55 6.18
C ARG A 174 4.79 3.42 6.22
N ILE A 175 5.27 3.01 5.06
CA ILE A 175 6.19 1.89 4.92
C ILE A 175 7.35 2.37 4.06
N HIS A 176 8.54 2.40 4.64
CA HIS A 176 9.78 2.71 3.94
C HIS A 176 10.42 1.41 3.48
N VAL A 177 10.60 1.26 2.17
CA VAL A 177 11.28 0.09 1.61
C VAL A 177 12.72 0.45 1.30
N GLU A 178 13.63 -0.18 2.02
CA GLU A 178 15.08 0.02 1.91
C GLU A 178 15.79 -1.31 2.12
N GLY A 179 16.78 -1.60 1.30
CA GLY A 179 17.56 -2.83 1.40
C GLY A 179 16.69 -4.07 1.52
N PHE A 180 15.66 -4.18 0.69
CA PHE A 180 14.70 -5.29 0.66
C PHE A 180 13.99 -5.57 1.99
N ARG A 181 13.88 -4.54 2.85
CA ARG A 181 13.02 -4.55 4.05
C ARG A 181 11.94 -3.49 3.93
N ALA A 182 10.69 -3.86 4.13
CA ALA A 182 9.55 -2.96 4.22
C ALA A 182 9.35 -2.55 5.68
N ILE A 183 9.88 -1.38 6.05
CA ILE A 183 10.01 -0.90 7.42
C ILE A 183 8.81 -0.02 7.77
N TYR A 184 8.11 -0.37 8.85
CA TYR A 184 6.98 0.40 9.34
C TYR A 184 7.41 1.76 9.93
N LYS A 185 6.80 2.84 9.42
CA LYS A 185 7.03 4.24 9.85
C LYS A 185 5.72 4.98 10.16
N GLY A 186 4.65 4.25 10.48
CA GLY A 186 3.33 4.82 10.75
C GLY A 186 3.25 5.64 12.04
N ARG A 187 2.10 6.29 12.26
CA ARG A 187 1.85 7.16 13.44
C ARG A 187 1.64 6.37 14.72
N SER A 188 1.12 5.17 14.63
CA SER A 188 0.92 4.26 15.76
C SER A 188 2.04 3.23 15.82
N ARG A 189 2.11 2.50 16.92
CA ARG A 189 3.12 1.45 17.13
C ARG A 189 2.96 0.34 16.08
N GLY A 190 4.05 -0.05 15.41
CA GLY A 190 4.10 -1.20 14.51
C GLY A 190 4.01 -2.54 15.24
N GLY A 191 4.23 -3.62 14.51
CA GLY A 191 4.43 -4.96 15.07
C GLY A 191 5.74 -5.07 15.86
N ARG A 192 5.97 -6.22 16.47
CA ARG A 192 7.15 -6.44 17.32
C ARG A 192 8.48 -6.31 16.56
N LYS A 193 8.53 -6.87 15.34
CA LYS A 193 9.70 -6.81 14.44
C LYS A 193 9.82 -5.42 13.78
N GLY A 194 8.69 -4.81 13.39
CA GLY A 194 8.63 -3.49 12.77
C GLY A 194 9.04 -3.44 11.30
N TYR A 195 9.35 -4.57 10.68
CA TYR A 195 9.62 -4.69 9.25
C TYR A 195 9.26 -6.08 8.71
N TYR A 196 8.97 -6.12 7.39
CA TYR A 196 8.79 -7.33 6.60
C TYR A 196 9.99 -7.49 5.67
N THR A 197 10.54 -8.69 5.54
CA THR A 197 11.64 -8.96 4.61
C THR A 197 11.09 -9.35 3.25
N VAL A 198 11.38 -8.52 2.25
CA VAL A 198 10.90 -8.69 0.87
C VAL A 198 11.72 -9.76 0.12
N TRP A 199 13.02 -9.78 0.36
CA TRP A 199 13.95 -10.73 -0.22
C TRP A 199 15.12 -10.97 0.74
N GLU A 200 15.16 -12.18 1.33
CA GLU A 200 16.12 -12.54 2.39
C GLU A 200 17.58 -12.38 1.99
N LYS A 201 17.95 -12.91 0.82
CA LYS A 201 19.34 -12.84 0.36
C LYS A 201 19.78 -11.39 0.16
N GLY A 202 19.01 -10.61 -0.59
CA GLY A 202 19.34 -9.20 -0.86
C GLY A 202 19.31 -8.35 0.42
N ALA A 203 18.40 -8.63 1.36
CA ALA A 203 18.37 -7.95 2.63
C ALA A 203 19.63 -8.26 3.46
N SER A 204 20.06 -9.53 3.53
CA SER A 204 21.26 -9.92 4.26
C SER A 204 22.50 -9.23 3.70
N GLU A 205 22.68 -9.25 2.38
CA GLU A 205 23.80 -8.58 1.71
C GLU A 205 23.82 -7.08 1.97
N TYR A 206 22.68 -6.39 1.76
CA TYR A 206 22.57 -4.95 1.93
C TYR A 206 22.86 -4.48 3.37
N TRP A 207 22.29 -5.14 4.37
CA TRP A 207 22.40 -4.69 5.75
C TRP A 207 23.76 -5.04 6.39
N ILE A 208 24.40 -6.16 5.99
CA ILE A 208 25.77 -6.47 6.42
C ILE A 208 26.76 -5.43 5.89
N GLU A 209 26.65 -5.04 4.61
CA GLU A 209 27.53 -4.04 4.01
C GLU A 209 27.36 -2.65 4.68
N ASN A 210 26.16 -2.28 5.10
CA ASN A 210 25.88 -0.98 5.71
C ASN A 210 26.11 -0.94 7.23
N GLU A 211 26.21 -2.08 7.92
CA GLU A 211 26.61 -2.14 9.34
C GLU A 211 28.14 -1.97 9.52
N ASN A 212 28.90 -2.11 8.44
CA ASN A 212 30.38 -1.98 8.45
C ASN A 212 30.87 -0.58 8.00
N GLN A 213 29.98 0.37 7.76
CA GLN A 213 30.29 1.77 7.43
C GLN A 213 29.90 2.69 8.59
#